data_90c657492c8969f00e8ba7c184aaac52
#
_entry.id   90c657492c8969f00e8ba7c184aaac52
#
_cell.length_a   1.000
_cell.length_b   1.000
_cell.length_c   1.000
_cell.angle_alpha   90.00
_cell.angle_beta   90.00
_cell.angle_gamma   90.00
#
_symmetry.space_group_name_H-M   'P 1'
#
loop_
_entity.id
_entity.type
_entity.pdbx_description
1 polymer ?
#
loop_
_entity_poly.entity_id
_entity_poly.type
_entity_poly.pdbx_seq_one_letter_code
_entity_poly.pdbx_strand_id
1 'polypeptide(L)'
;MPKRLVCTEAKTVGWQEYELPGKLEPDQLRVRNTHGAEKHGTMAAFVHGHGNKRGQWDTDRQLFVPGGIAWSYPIPLGNMQVGLVEEVGSGVTNYSVNDRILYYGAFAPSAVIGRDNTWKLRDDTPWKTATCLDPATVALCAVRDSGLRLGDAVAIFSLGAIGLMAVQLAKLAGCHPIIAIDPLAHRREIALKTGADQVLHPVGMDVGEALREATGWRGVDAVIEYSGAMEAIQASLRAVAFGGNVVLGAFPGPMKAGLDLGAEAHLNRPNILFSRNDSDPQREHPRWHNARLRATVHRLIMDGLLNAESIVTPVLKFTDRLAAEYDHVMSAPEKSVKFGVEYEDSTR
;
A
#
# COMPACT_ATOMS: atom_id res chain seq x y z
N MET A 1 -16.60 27.63 2.54
CA MET A 1 -15.34 27.13 1.95
C MET A 1 -15.39 25.61 1.93
N PRO A 2 -14.78 24.93 0.94
CA PRO A 2 -14.68 23.48 0.96
C PRO A 2 -13.84 23.02 2.14
N LYS A 3 -14.13 21.78 2.64
CA LYS A 3 -13.45 21.18 3.77
C LYS A 3 -12.75 19.90 3.33
N ARG A 4 -11.58 19.62 3.89
CA ARG A 4 -10.86 18.36 3.75
C ARG A 4 -10.73 17.63 5.07
N LEU A 5 -10.67 16.31 5.00
CA LEU A 5 -10.48 15.47 6.19
C LEU A 5 -9.02 15.54 6.64
N VAL A 6 -8.79 15.79 7.93
CA VAL A 6 -7.45 15.88 8.51
C VAL A 6 -7.39 15.18 9.86
N CYS A 7 -6.20 14.72 10.23
CA CYS A 7 -5.85 14.41 11.60
C CYS A 7 -5.37 15.73 12.25
N THR A 8 -6.15 16.30 13.17
CA THR A 8 -5.85 17.60 13.79
C THR A 8 -4.78 17.51 14.85
N GLU A 9 -4.76 16.40 15.55
CA GLU A 9 -3.76 15.98 16.54
C GLU A 9 -3.81 14.45 16.68
N ALA A 10 -2.88 13.86 17.42
CA ALA A 10 -2.88 12.41 17.61
C ALA A 10 -4.25 11.91 18.14
N LYS A 11 -4.83 10.93 17.47
CA LYS A 11 -6.13 10.31 17.74
C LYS A 11 -7.35 11.21 17.53
N THR A 12 -7.20 12.33 16.85
CA THR A 12 -8.31 13.24 16.59
C THR A 12 -8.42 13.51 15.09
N VAL A 13 -9.52 13.04 14.50
CA VAL A 13 -9.88 13.28 13.11
C VAL A 13 -10.93 14.37 13.02
N GLY A 14 -10.77 15.30 12.10
CA GLY A 14 -11.67 16.45 11.96
C GLY A 14 -11.59 17.06 10.57
N TRP A 15 -12.14 18.25 10.47
CA TRP A 15 -12.26 18.99 9.22
C TRP A 15 -11.36 20.22 9.23
N GLN A 16 -10.75 20.50 8.09
CA GLN A 16 -10.03 21.75 7.83
C GLN A 16 -10.59 22.42 6.58
N GLU A 17 -10.98 23.67 6.73
CA GLU A 17 -11.32 24.50 5.58
C GLU A 17 -10.07 24.80 4.75
N TYR A 18 -10.23 24.88 3.43
CA TYR A 18 -9.15 25.21 2.52
C TYR A 18 -9.66 26.04 1.35
N GLU A 19 -8.76 26.74 0.71
CA GLU A 19 -9.05 27.55 -0.48
C GLU A 19 -8.40 26.90 -1.71
N LEU A 20 -9.12 26.95 -2.82
CA LEU A 20 -8.58 26.61 -4.13
C LEU A 20 -8.10 27.88 -4.83
N PRO A 21 -6.94 27.87 -5.50
CA PRO A 21 -6.49 28.99 -6.30
C PRO A 21 -7.55 29.39 -7.33
N GLY A 22 -7.83 30.68 -7.45
CA GLY A 22 -8.78 31.18 -8.44
C GLY A 22 -8.30 31.00 -9.88
N LYS A 23 -6.97 30.96 -10.10
CA LYS A 23 -6.32 30.73 -11.38
C LYS A 23 -5.31 29.62 -11.27
N LEU A 24 -5.24 28.76 -12.29
CA LEU A 24 -4.25 27.71 -12.37
C LEU A 24 -2.89 28.22 -12.86
N GLU A 25 -1.84 27.68 -12.29
CA GLU A 25 -0.51 27.75 -12.90
C GLU A 25 -0.48 26.93 -14.21
N PRO A 26 0.49 27.20 -15.11
CA PRO A 26 0.50 26.56 -16.42
C PRO A 26 0.52 25.03 -16.42
N ASP A 27 1.09 24.40 -15.41
CA ASP A 27 1.24 22.95 -15.29
C ASP A 27 0.21 22.27 -14.35
N GLN A 28 -0.82 22.99 -13.93
CA GLN A 28 -1.82 22.51 -12.98
C GLN A 28 -3.12 22.05 -13.64
N LEU A 29 -3.83 21.23 -12.89
CA LEU A 29 -5.19 20.75 -13.17
C LEU A 29 -6.09 21.07 -11.98
N ARG A 30 -7.32 21.54 -12.23
CA ARG A 30 -8.41 21.56 -11.25
C ARG A 30 -9.23 20.29 -11.42
N VAL A 31 -9.46 19.59 -10.32
CA VAL A 31 -10.11 18.27 -10.31
C VAL A 31 -11.24 18.27 -9.30
N ARG A 32 -12.40 17.77 -9.70
CA ARG A 32 -13.50 17.41 -8.82
C ARG A 32 -13.44 15.92 -8.54
N ASN A 33 -13.37 15.57 -7.26
CA ASN A 33 -13.26 14.17 -6.83
C ASN A 33 -14.61 13.44 -6.92
N THR A 34 -14.55 12.19 -7.35
CA THR A 34 -15.69 11.28 -7.39
C THR A 34 -15.53 10.12 -6.41
N HIS A 35 -14.31 9.63 -6.24
CA HIS A 35 -13.97 8.55 -5.32
C HIS A 35 -12.55 8.73 -4.77
N GLY A 36 -12.31 8.15 -3.61
CA GLY A 36 -10.97 8.10 -3.02
C GLY A 36 -10.78 6.85 -2.18
N ALA A 37 -9.55 6.59 -1.77
CA ALA A 37 -9.27 5.51 -0.84
C ALA A 37 -8.08 5.84 0.07
N GLU A 38 -8.10 5.26 1.28
CA GLU A 38 -7.13 5.53 2.34
C GLU A 38 -5.85 4.67 2.22
N LYS A 39 -4.75 5.16 2.77
CA LYS A 39 -3.52 4.38 3.00
C LYS A 39 -3.50 3.81 4.42
N HIS A 40 -4.26 2.75 4.64
CA HIS A 40 -4.63 2.24 5.96
C HIS A 40 -3.47 2.14 6.96
N GLY A 41 -2.41 1.40 6.63
CA GLY A 41 -1.29 1.18 7.55
C GLY A 41 -0.51 2.44 7.90
N THR A 42 -0.20 3.28 6.90
CA THR A 42 0.59 4.50 7.11
C THR A 42 -0.22 5.57 7.86
N MET A 43 -1.48 5.77 7.47
CA MET A 43 -2.33 6.77 8.12
C MET A 43 -2.70 6.38 9.54
N ALA A 44 -2.90 5.08 9.82
CA ALA A 44 -3.06 4.59 11.18
C ALA A 44 -1.86 4.98 12.07
N ALA A 45 -0.63 4.84 11.56
CA ALA A 45 0.56 5.22 12.31
C ALA A 45 0.60 6.73 12.61
N PHE A 46 0.17 7.58 11.67
CA PHE A 46 0.08 9.03 11.88
C PHE A 46 -1.04 9.38 12.86
N VAL A 47 -2.23 8.84 12.65
CA VAL A 47 -3.39 9.09 13.52
C VAL A 47 -3.11 8.66 14.95
N HIS A 48 -2.47 7.51 15.16
CA HIS A 48 -2.12 7.04 16.51
C HIS A 48 -0.83 7.66 17.09
N GLY A 49 -0.17 8.58 16.38
CA GLY A 49 1.04 9.26 16.85
C GLY A 49 2.28 8.37 16.97
N HIS A 50 2.32 7.26 16.22
CA HIS A 50 3.45 6.31 16.28
C HIS A 50 4.65 6.73 15.42
N GLY A 51 4.49 7.66 14.52
CA GLY A 51 5.47 7.95 13.49
C GLY A 51 6.69 8.78 13.92
N ASN A 52 6.57 9.63 14.94
CA ASN A 52 7.63 10.59 15.31
C ASN A 52 8.74 10.04 16.24
N LYS A 53 8.71 8.76 16.59
CA LYS A 53 9.59 8.19 17.62
C LYS A 53 11.06 8.05 17.22
N ARG A 54 11.38 8.12 15.92
CA ARG A 54 12.75 7.93 15.39
C ARG A 54 13.48 9.22 15.09
N GLY A 55 12.80 10.38 15.14
CA GLY A 55 13.32 11.65 14.68
C GLY A 55 13.15 11.84 13.16
N GLN A 56 13.88 12.80 12.61
CA GLN A 56 13.84 13.14 11.18
C GLN A 56 14.88 12.33 10.41
N TRP A 57 14.50 11.85 9.22
CA TRP A 57 15.46 11.25 8.29
C TRP A 57 16.33 12.33 7.66
N ASP A 58 17.63 12.19 7.80
CA ASP A 58 18.63 13.02 7.13
C ASP A 58 19.03 12.32 5.82
N THR A 59 18.71 12.93 4.70
CA THR A 59 18.93 12.34 3.36
C THR A 59 20.41 12.29 3.00
N ASP A 60 21.20 13.27 3.46
CA ASP A 60 22.62 13.35 3.13
C ASP A 60 23.44 12.34 3.95
N ARG A 61 23.07 12.18 5.22
CA ARG A 61 23.73 11.23 6.14
C ARG A 61 23.17 9.83 6.07
N GLN A 62 21.98 9.66 5.49
CA GLN A 62 21.21 8.40 5.41
C GLN A 62 20.97 7.76 6.79
N LEU A 63 20.62 8.59 7.78
CA LEU A 63 20.28 8.13 9.13
C LEU A 63 19.21 9.02 9.79
N PHE A 64 18.59 8.50 10.85
CA PHE A 64 17.65 9.27 11.66
C PHE A 64 18.38 10.17 12.64
N VAL A 65 18.06 11.48 12.62
CA VAL A 65 18.58 12.46 13.56
C VAL A 65 17.60 12.62 14.72
N PRO A 66 18.00 12.37 15.98
CA PRO A 66 17.12 12.54 17.14
C PRO A 66 16.62 13.98 17.27
N GLY A 67 15.39 14.15 17.77
CA GLY A 67 14.79 15.47 18.06
C GLY A 67 14.20 16.19 16.86
N GLY A 68 14.35 15.69 15.64
CA GLY A 68 13.66 16.22 14.46
C GLY A 68 12.18 15.83 14.44
N ILE A 69 11.32 16.72 13.90
CA ILE A 69 9.90 16.46 13.69
C ILE A 69 9.71 15.99 12.24
N ALA A 70 9.35 14.73 12.04
CA ALA A 70 9.14 14.18 10.70
C ALA A 70 7.88 14.76 10.02
N TRP A 71 6.88 15.18 10.80
CA TRP A 71 5.65 15.84 10.35
C TRP A 71 4.98 16.60 11.51
N SER A 72 4.13 17.55 11.17
CA SER A 72 3.31 18.31 12.13
C SER A 72 1.83 18.18 11.81
N TYR A 73 0.99 18.22 12.82
CA TYR A 73 -0.45 18.33 12.66
C TYR A 73 -0.85 19.76 12.26
N PRO A 74 -1.95 19.95 11.50
CA PRO A 74 -2.85 18.92 10.99
C PRO A 74 -2.27 18.17 9.78
N ILE A 75 -2.54 16.85 9.71
CA ILE A 75 -2.13 15.98 8.61
C ILE A 75 -3.34 15.68 7.71
N PRO A 76 -3.35 16.02 6.42
CA PRO A 76 -4.40 15.61 5.51
C PRO A 76 -4.51 14.09 5.40
N LEU A 77 -5.73 13.55 5.52
CA LEU A 77 -6.03 12.13 5.40
C LEU A 77 -6.49 11.79 3.99
N GLY A 78 -6.22 10.57 3.54
CA GLY A 78 -6.45 10.09 2.19
C GLY A 78 -5.16 9.57 1.57
N ASN A 79 -5.25 9.01 0.38
CA ASN A 79 -4.10 8.51 -0.38
C ASN A 79 -4.28 8.71 -1.87
N MET A 80 -5.19 7.94 -2.49
CA MET A 80 -5.46 8.00 -3.92
C MET A 80 -6.86 8.54 -4.15
N GLN A 81 -6.99 9.47 -5.10
CA GLN A 81 -8.26 10.07 -5.50
C GLN A 81 -8.52 9.82 -6.98
N VAL A 82 -9.76 9.50 -7.31
CA VAL A 82 -10.29 9.49 -8.68
C VAL A 82 -11.19 10.70 -8.83
N GLY A 83 -10.98 11.47 -9.90
CA GLY A 83 -11.77 12.67 -10.17
C GLY A 83 -11.88 12.97 -11.66
N LEU A 84 -12.66 13.99 -11.95
CA LEU A 84 -12.84 14.56 -13.29
C LEU A 84 -12.12 15.88 -13.36
N VAL A 85 -11.38 16.10 -14.44
CA VAL A 85 -10.71 17.38 -14.72
C VAL A 85 -11.76 18.43 -15.04
N GLU A 86 -11.78 19.55 -14.31
CA GLU A 86 -12.69 20.67 -14.52
C GLU A 86 -12.01 21.84 -15.26
N GLU A 87 -10.69 22.01 -15.06
CA GLU A 87 -9.92 23.08 -15.69
C GLU A 87 -8.48 22.60 -15.92
N VAL A 88 -7.89 23.08 -17.01
CA VAL A 88 -6.53 22.70 -17.44
C VAL A 88 -5.66 23.94 -17.55
N GLY A 89 -4.50 23.93 -16.92
CA GLY A 89 -3.48 24.99 -17.05
C GLY A 89 -2.93 25.11 -18.48
N SER A 90 -2.53 26.31 -18.85
CA SER A 90 -2.15 26.66 -20.26
C SER A 90 -0.97 25.83 -20.82
N GLY A 91 -0.13 25.23 -19.98
CA GLY A 91 1.01 24.43 -20.41
C GLY A 91 0.73 22.91 -20.39
N VAL A 92 -0.49 22.48 -20.03
CA VAL A 92 -0.86 21.07 -20.02
C VAL A 92 -1.49 20.69 -21.35
N THR A 93 -0.89 19.72 -22.05
CA THR A 93 -1.34 19.30 -23.38
C THR A 93 -1.87 17.86 -23.43
N ASN A 94 -1.64 17.08 -22.37
CA ASN A 94 -1.97 15.66 -22.30
C ASN A 94 -3.25 15.36 -21.51
N TYR A 95 -3.91 16.39 -20.97
CA TYR A 95 -5.21 16.30 -20.28
C TYR A 95 -6.21 17.28 -20.89
N SER A 96 -7.50 16.93 -20.77
CA SER A 96 -8.64 17.74 -21.21
C SER A 96 -9.70 17.78 -20.12
N VAL A 97 -10.57 18.80 -20.16
CA VAL A 97 -11.76 18.85 -19.30
C VAL A 97 -12.59 17.58 -19.49
N ASN A 98 -13.13 17.05 -18.40
CA ASN A 98 -13.82 15.76 -18.26
C ASN A 98 -12.94 14.52 -18.39
N ASP A 99 -11.64 14.61 -18.56
CA ASP A 99 -10.77 13.45 -18.40
C ASP A 99 -10.92 12.88 -16.99
N ARG A 100 -11.11 11.57 -16.91
CA ARG A 100 -11.12 10.84 -15.66
C ARG A 100 -9.68 10.50 -15.27
N ILE A 101 -9.27 10.91 -14.08
CA ILE A 101 -7.89 10.78 -13.62
C ILE A 101 -7.76 10.18 -12.22
N LEU A 102 -6.60 9.61 -11.95
CA LEU A 102 -6.15 9.13 -10.65
C LEU A 102 -4.94 9.94 -10.21
N TYR A 103 -4.85 10.29 -8.93
CA TYR A 103 -3.72 11.05 -8.38
C TYR A 103 -3.59 10.85 -6.86
N TYR A 104 -2.44 11.20 -6.30
CA TYR A 104 -2.26 11.23 -4.84
C TYR A 104 -2.92 12.48 -4.25
N GLY A 105 -3.84 12.29 -3.31
CA GLY A 105 -4.56 13.42 -2.72
C GLY A 105 -5.26 13.09 -1.40
N ALA A 106 -5.62 14.15 -0.69
CA ALA A 106 -6.42 14.07 0.52
C ALA A 106 -7.90 13.86 0.21
N PHE A 107 -8.68 13.40 1.20
CA PHE A 107 -10.14 13.40 1.13
C PHE A 107 -10.67 14.83 1.16
N ALA A 108 -11.02 15.32 0.00
CA ALA A 108 -11.53 16.66 -0.26
C ALA A 108 -12.44 16.63 -1.50
N PRO A 109 -13.46 17.49 -1.63
CA PRO A 109 -14.36 17.48 -2.80
C PRO A 109 -13.67 17.88 -4.10
N SER A 110 -12.66 18.76 -4.01
CA SER A 110 -11.92 19.24 -5.17
C SER A 110 -10.47 19.51 -4.81
N ALA A 111 -9.59 19.49 -5.80
CA ALA A 111 -8.17 19.80 -5.64
C ALA A 111 -7.60 20.56 -6.84
N VAL A 112 -6.54 21.32 -6.61
CA VAL A 112 -5.63 21.78 -7.67
C VAL A 112 -4.33 21.01 -7.51
N ILE A 113 -3.91 20.33 -8.57
CA ILE A 113 -2.78 19.41 -8.57
C ILE A 113 -1.84 19.70 -9.74
N GLY A 114 -0.56 19.39 -9.60
CA GLY A 114 0.36 19.34 -10.72
C GLY A 114 0.10 18.14 -11.62
N ARG A 115 0.47 18.24 -12.89
CA ARG A 115 0.31 17.14 -13.87
C ARG A 115 1.18 15.91 -13.56
N ASP A 116 2.21 16.06 -12.76
CA ASP A 116 3.10 14.96 -12.37
C ASP A 116 2.42 14.07 -11.34
N ASN A 117 2.70 12.76 -11.39
CA ASN A 117 2.03 11.75 -10.55
C ASN A 117 0.50 11.73 -10.68
N THR A 118 0.03 12.01 -11.90
CA THR A 118 -1.37 11.93 -12.31
C THR A 118 -1.49 10.93 -13.45
N TRP A 119 -2.52 10.08 -13.41
CA TRP A 119 -2.74 9.02 -14.39
C TRP A 119 -4.13 9.10 -14.97
N LYS A 120 -4.21 9.14 -16.30
CA LYS A 120 -5.48 9.08 -17.02
C LYS A 120 -6.09 7.70 -16.89
N LEU A 121 -7.39 7.61 -16.65
CA LEU A 121 -8.15 6.37 -16.55
C LEU A 121 -9.11 6.27 -17.74
N ARG A 122 -9.40 5.04 -18.18
CA ARG A 122 -10.54 4.77 -19.06
C ARG A 122 -11.84 4.86 -18.24
N ASP A 123 -12.95 5.12 -18.92
CA ASP A 123 -14.26 5.24 -18.28
C ASP A 123 -14.69 3.94 -17.58
N ASP A 124 -14.32 2.79 -18.17
CA ASP A 124 -14.61 1.45 -17.65
C ASP A 124 -13.68 0.97 -16.55
N THR A 125 -12.61 1.72 -16.23
CA THR A 125 -11.66 1.30 -15.17
C THR A 125 -12.34 1.35 -13.80
N PRO A 126 -12.42 0.23 -13.04
CA PRO A 126 -13.01 0.22 -11.71
C PRO A 126 -12.21 1.14 -10.77
N TRP A 127 -12.87 2.11 -10.14
CA TRP A 127 -12.23 3.09 -9.28
C TRP A 127 -11.54 2.46 -8.06
N LYS A 128 -12.12 1.40 -7.50
CA LYS A 128 -11.51 0.65 -6.39
C LYS A 128 -10.16 0.08 -6.79
N THR A 129 -10.08 -0.50 -7.98
CA THR A 129 -8.81 -1.03 -8.50
C THR A 129 -7.84 0.09 -8.82
N ALA A 130 -8.30 1.19 -9.42
CA ALA A 130 -7.46 2.36 -9.69
C ALA A 130 -6.83 2.91 -8.41
N THR A 131 -7.61 3.08 -7.33
CA THR A 131 -7.10 3.58 -6.04
C THR A 131 -6.14 2.63 -5.31
N CYS A 132 -5.93 1.43 -5.84
CA CYS A 132 -4.90 0.51 -5.40
C CYS A 132 -3.56 0.63 -6.16
N LEU A 133 -3.38 1.66 -7.01
CA LEU A 133 -2.09 1.93 -7.67
C LEU A 133 -0.94 2.05 -6.65
N ASP A 134 -1.14 2.77 -5.55
CA ASP A 134 -0.12 2.92 -4.51
C ASP A 134 0.23 1.59 -3.83
N PRO A 135 -0.70 0.83 -3.20
CA PRO A 135 -0.36 -0.45 -2.59
C PRO A 135 0.18 -1.48 -3.60
N ALA A 136 -0.29 -1.48 -4.83
CA ALA A 136 0.23 -2.37 -5.86
C ALA A 136 1.65 -1.98 -6.32
N THR A 137 2.02 -0.68 -6.28
CA THR A 137 3.39 -0.23 -6.55
C THR A 137 4.35 -0.71 -5.47
N VAL A 138 3.96 -0.60 -4.20
CA VAL A 138 4.73 -1.14 -3.07
C VAL A 138 4.89 -2.66 -3.20
N ALA A 139 3.80 -3.35 -3.53
CA ALA A 139 3.80 -4.81 -3.72
C ALA A 139 4.69 -5.23 -4.90
N LEU A 140 4.63 -4.52 -6.04
CA LEU A 140 5.47 -4.82 -7.21
C LEU A 140 6.96 -4.64 -6.88
N CYS A 141 7.32 -3.61 -6.10
CA CYS A 141 8.69 -3.43 -5.64
C CYS A 141 9.19 -4.67 -4.87
N ALA A 142 8.42 -5.14 -3.89
CA ALA A 142 8.81 -6.31 -3.09
C ALA A 142 8.82 -7.62 -3.89
N VAL A 143 7.86 -7.83 -4.79
CA VAL A 143 7.87 -8.99 -5.71
C VAL A 143 9.11 -8.98 -6.60
N ARG A 144 9.57 -7.82 -7.04
CA ARG A 144 10.83 -7.70 -7.80
C ARG A 144 12.06 -7.90 -6.94
N ASP A 145 12.08 -7.26 -5.76
CA ASP A 145 13.21 -7.40 -4.80
C ASP A 145 13.38 -8.85 -4.33
N SER A 146 12.28 -9.63 -4.29
CA SER A 146 12.31 -11.05 -3.91
C SER A 146 12.99 -11.95 -4.94
N GLY A 147 13.19 -11.46 -6.17
CA GLY A 147 13.80 -12.24 -7.25
C GLY A 147 12.93 -13.37 -7.79
N LEU A 148 11.65 -13.41 -7.45
CA LEU A 148 10.70 -14.45 -7.86
C LEU A 148 10.64 -14.63 -9.39
N ARG A 149 10.54 -15.89 -9.79
CA ARG A 149 10.46 -16.33 -11.18
C ARG A 149 9.32 -17.33 -11.37
N LEU A 150 9.04 -17.66 -12.62
CA LEU A 150 8.05 -18.67 -12.98
C LEU A 150 8.36 -20.01 -12.27
N GLY A 151 7.39 -20.52 -11.52
CA GLY A 151 7.48 -21.79 -10.80
C GLY A 151 8.02 -21.68 -9.37
N ASP A 152 8.48 -20.50 -8.92
CA ASP A 152 8.94 -20.32 -7.55
C ASP A 152 7.76 -20.35 -6.56
N ALA A 153 7.99 -20.97 -5.40
CA ALA A 153 7.08 -20.95 -4.27
C ALA A 153 7.26 -19.68 -3.46
N VAL A 154 6.16 -19.03 -3.08
CA VAL A 154 6.20 -17.79 -2.28
C VAL A 154 5.24 -17.81 -1.11
N ALA A 155 5.69 -17.33 0.05
CA ALA A 155 4.86 -17.05 1.20
C ALA A 155 4.67 -15.53 1.37
N ILE A 156 3.43 -15.08 1.60
CA ILE A 156 3.10 -13.67 1.77
C ILE A 156 2.43 -13.49 3.13
N PHE A 157 3.10 -12.79 4.04
CA PHE A 157 2.61 -12.49 5.38
C PHE A 157 1.93 -11.11 5.43
N SER A 158 0.78 -11.05 6.10
CA SER A 158 -0.09 -9.89 6.22
C SER A 158 -0.84 -9.53 4.94
N LEU A 159 -2.13 -9.81 4.93
CA LEU A 159 -3.03 -9.64 3.79
C LEU A 159 -3.83 -8.33 3.88
N GLY A 160 -3.15 -7.24 4.23
CA GLY A 160 -3.65 -5.89 3.98
C GLY A 160 -3.67 -5.58 2.48
N ALA A 161 -4.01 -4.36 2.10
CA ALA A 161 -4.09 -3.99 0.69
C ALA A 161 -2.79 -4.28 -0.10
N ILE A 162 -1.62 -4.06 0.53
CA ILE A 162 -0.33 -4.34 -0.11
C ILE A 162 -0.13 -5.84 -0.30
N GLY A 163 -0.35 -6.66 0.76
CA GLY A 163 -0.18 -8.11 0.68
C GLY A 163 -1.13 -8.77 -0.31
N LEU A 164 -2.40 -8.33 -0.38
CA LEU A 164 -3.36 -8.83 -1.37
C LEU A 164 -3.00 -8.43 -2.82
N MET A 165 -2.37 -7.27 -3.02
CA MET A 165 -1.80 -6.92 -4.32
C MET A 165 -0.54 -7.74 -4.62
N ALA A 166 0.28 -8.08 -3.62
CA ALA A 166 1.44 -8.95 -3.80
C ALA A 166 1.03 -10.37 -4.21
N VAL A 167 -0.07 -10.92 -3.67
CA VAL A 167 -0.65 -12.20 -4.11
C VAL A 167 -0.95 -12.19 -5.60
N GLN A 168 -1.65 -11.16 -6.09
CA GLN A 168 -2.00 -11.04 -7.50
C GLN A 168 -0.75 -10.88 -8.39
N LEU A 169 0.20 -10.07 -7.96
CA LEU A 169 1.45 -9.84 -8.71
C LEU A 169 2.34 -11.07 -8.73
N ALA A 170 2.42 -11.85 -7.64
CA ALA A 170 3.09 -13.15 -7.62
C ALA A 170 2.43 -14.14 -8.57
N LYS A 171 1.08 -14.15 -8.66
CA LYS A 171 0.35 -14.94 -9.63
C LYS A 171 0.70 -14.56 -11.07
N LEU A 172 0.74 -13.26 -11.35
CA LEU A 172 1.15 -12.75 -12.68
C LEU A 172 2.61 -13.05 -12.99
N ALA A 173 3.48 -13.15 -11.99
CA ALA A 173 4.88 -13.58 -12.16
C ALA A 173 5.02 -15.10 -12.38
N GLY A 174 3.93 -15.86 -12.24
CA GLY A 174 3.90 -17.32 -12.43
C GLY A 174 4.42 -18.11 -11.23
N CYS A 175 4.36 -17.55 -10.03
CA CYS A 175 4.70 -18.27 -8.81
C CYS A 175 3.71 -19.39 -8.50
N HIS A 176 4.18 -20.51 -7.96
CA HIS A 176 3.37 -21.63 -7.50
C HIS A 176 4.17 -22.56 -6.57
N PRO A 177 3.65 -22.94 -5.37
CA PRO A 177 2.46 -22.40 -4.75
C PRO A 177 2.62 -20.97 -4.21
N ILE A 178 1.53 -20.23 -4.17
CA ILE A 178 1.41 -18.94 -3.47
C ILE A 178 0.67 -19.19 -2.16
N ILE A 179 1.35 -19.06 -1.03
CA ILE A 179 0.80 -19.32 0.30
C ILE A 179 0.64 -18.00 1.03
N ALA A 180 -0.60 -17.64 1.39
CA ALA A 180 -0.90 -16.34 1.99
C ALA A 180 -1.28 -16.49 3.47
N ILE A 181 -0.68 -15.67 4.33
CA ILE A 181 -0.76 -15.81 5.79
C ILE A 181 -1.34 -14.55 6.44
N ASP A 182 -2.45 -14.68 7.17
CA ASP A 182 -3.06 -13.59 7.94
C ASP A 182 -3.96 -14.16 9.05
N PRO A 183 -4.04 -13.54 10.25
CA PRO A 183 -4.95 -13.97 11.30
C PRO A 183 -6.43 -13.75 10.95
N LEU A 184 -6.75 -12.81 10.06
CA LEU A 184 -8.13 -12.42 9.75
C LEU A 184 -8.72 -13.27 8.62
N ALA A 185 -9.81 -14.00 8.91
CA ALA A 185 -10.42 -14.95 7.98
C ALA A 185 -10.85 -14.30 6.65
N HIS A 186 -11.53 -13.13 6.72
CA HIS A 186 -12.00 -12.44 5.52
C HIS A 186 -10.85 -12.04 4.56
N ARG A 187 -9.65 -11.71 5.08
CA ARG A 187 -8.48 -11.39 4.27
C ARG A 187 -7.92 -12.63 3.59
N ARG A 188 -7.89 -13.77 4.29
CA ARG A 188 -7.52 -15.05 3.69
C ARG A 188 -8.47 -15.48 2.58
N GLU A 189 -9.78 -15.26 2.76
CA GLU A 189 -10.79 -15.53 1.72
C GLU A 189 -10.57 -14.64 0.47
N ILE A 190 -10.23 -13.36 0.65
CA ILE A 190 -9.90 -12.47 -0.47
C ILE A 190 -8.63 -12.98 -1.17
N ALA A 191 -7.61 -13.40 -0.44
CA ALA A 191 -6.38 -13.93 -1.02
C ALA A 191 -6.64 -15.16 -1.92
N LEU A 192 -7.45 -16.12 -1.46
CA LEU A 192 -7.86 -17.28 -2.27
C LEU A 192 -8.58 -16.85 -3.55
N LYS A 193 -9.50 -15.89 -3.46
CA LYS A 193 -10.25 -15.37 -4.61
C LYS A 193 -9.37 -14.62 -5.62
N THR A 194 -8.23 -14.07 -5.16
CA THR A 194 -7.37 -13.21 -5.96
C THR A 194 -6.06 -13.87 -6.40
N GLY A 195 -5.83 -15.13 -6.06
CA GLY A 195 -4.73 -15.88 -6.65
C GLY A 195 -3.83 -16.68 -5.72
N ALA A 196 -4.06 -16.66 -4.40
CA ALA A 196 -3.37 -17.58 -3.49
C ALA A 196 -3.84 -19.03 -3.72
N ASP A 197 -2.90 -19.97 -3.69
CA ASP A 197 -3.19 -21.40 -3.80
C ASP A 197 -3.57 -21.98 -2.43
N GLN A 198 -2.98 -21.45 -1.35
CA GLN A 198 -3.24 -21.85 0.04
C GLN A 198 -3.25 -20.63 0.97
N VAL A 199 -3.95 -20.78 2.10
CA VAL A 199 -3.96 -19.76 3.15
C VAL A 199 -3.72 -20.40 4.52
N LEU A 200 -2.99 -19.70 5.38
CA LEU A 200 -2.69 -20.16 6.74
C LEU A 200 -3.17 -19.15 7.79
N HIS A 201 -3.69 -19.68 8.90
CA HIS A 201 -3.99 -18.90 10.11
C HIS A 201 -2.79 -19.02 11.04
N PRO A 202 -2.03 -17.95 11.34
CA PRO A 202 -0.74 -18.05 12.01
C PRO A 202 -0.84 -18.35 13.52
N VAL A 203 -2.04 -18.21 14.13
CA VAL A 203 -2.20 -18.35 15.57
C VAL A 203 -2.36 -19.82 15.93
N GLY A 204 -1.53 -20.31 16.86
CA GLY A 204 -1.60 -21.66 17.37
C GLY A 204 -0.98 -22.75 16.48
N MET A 205 -0.21 -22.34 15.44
CA MET A 205 0.52 -23.27 14.58
C MET A 205 1.97 -22.82 14.35
N ASP A 206 2.84 -23.76 14.02
CA ASP A 206 4.17 -23.48 13.50
C ASP A 206 4.07 -23.19 11.99
N VAL A 207 4.00 -21.90 11.66
CA VAL A 207 3.88 -21.46 10.26
C VAL A 207 5.13 -21.83 9.45
N GLY A 208 6.31 -21.80 10.05
CA GLY A 208 7.55 -22.20 9.39
C GLY A 208 7.54 -23.64 8.94
N GLU A 209 7.10 -24.54 9.81
CA GLU A 209 6.95 -25.96 9.52
C GLU A 209 5.87 -26.21 8.46
N ALA A 210 4.68 -25.61 8.61
CA ALA A 210 3.58 -25.75 7.65
C ALA A 210 3.97 -25.28 6.22
N LEU A 211 4.75 -24.22 6.09
CA LEU A 211 5.26 -23.76 4.79
C LEU A 211 6.28 -24.75 4.18
N ARG A 212 7.11 -25.39 5.01
CA ARG A 212 8.02 -26.44 4.55
C ARG A 212 7.27 -27.68 4.11
N GLU A 213 6.29 -28.12 4.86
CA GLU A 213 5.42 -29.25 4.46
C GLU A 213 4.72 -28.98 3.12
N ALA A 214 4.14 -27.77 2.95
CA ALA A 214 3.47 -27.36 1.71
C ALA A 214 4.39 -27.33 0.49
N THR A 215 5.70 -27.32 0.70
CA THR A 215 6.74 -27.29 -0.36
C THR A 215 7.59 -28.57 -0.39
N GLY A 216 7.09 -29.67 0.18
CA GLY A 216 7.83 -30.93 0.25
C GLY A 216 9.15 -30.82 1.02
N TRP A 217 9.15 -30.08 2.11
CA TRP A 217 10.28 -29.80 3.02
C TRP A 217 11.43 -28.98 2.41
N ARG A 218 11.29 -28.53 1.18
CA ARG A 218 12.29 -27.67 0.52
C ARG A 218 12.31 -26.26 1.13
N GLY A 219 11.17 -25.76 1.55
CA GLY A 219 10.92 -24.36 1.89
C GLY A 219 10.50 -23.52 0.69
N VAL A 220 9.96 -22.35 0.94
CA VAL A 220 9.57 -21.39 -0.11
C VAL A 220 10.81 -20.66 -0.67
N ASP A 221 10.81 -20.36 -1.96
CA ASP A 221 11.93 -19.68 -2.62
C ASP A 221 12.05 -18.22 -2.14
N ALA A 222 10.91 -17.60 -1.83
CA ALA A 222 10.89 -16.29 -1.20
C ALA A 222 9.75 -16.13 -0.20
N VAL A 223 9.98 -15.26 0.79
CA VAL A 223 8.95 -14.74 1.70
C VAL A 223 8.85 -13.23 1.51
N ILE A 224 7.63 -12.71 1.43
CA ILE A 224 7.35 -11.28 1.45
C ILE A 224 6.57 -10.96 2.74
N GLU A 225 7.17 -10.16 3.62
CA GLU A 225 6.67 -9.90 4.96
C GLU A 225 6.23 -8.43 5.10
N TYR A 226 4.93 -8.21 5.34
CA TYR A 226 4.32 -6.88 5.47
C TYR A 226 3.73 -6.59 6.86
N SER A 227 3.79 -7.51 7.80
CA SER A 227 3.27 -7.25 9.15
C SER A 227 4.25 -6.46 10.02
N GLY A 228 5.55 -6.67 9.84
CA GLY A 228 6.59 -6.19 10.73
C GLY A 228 6.56 -6.84 12.11
N ALA A 229 5.76 -7.91 12.29
CA ALA A 229 5.71 -8.66 13.54
C ALA A 229 6.94 -9.57 13.65
N MET A 230 7.54 -9.59 14.83
CA MET A 230 8.74 -10.39 15.08
C MET A 230 8.50 -11.89 14.84
N GLU A 231 7.34 -12.39 15.26
CA GLU A 231 6.94 -13.79 15.09
C GLU A 231 6.80 -14.16 13.62
N ALA A 232 6.28 -13.24 12.78
CA ALA A 232 6.18 -13.44 11.35
C ALA A 232 7.56 -13.44 10.67
N ILE A 233 8.46 -12.56 11.10
CA ILE A 233 9.83 -12.53 10.60
C ILE A 233 10.58 -13.81 11.01
N GLN A 234 10.43 -14.28 12.25
CA GLN A 234 11.02 -15.56 12.68
C GLN A 234 10.47 -16.74 11.89
N ALA A 235 9.15 -16.81 11.69
CA ALA A 235 8.52 -17.83 10.86
C ALA A 235 9.01 -17.77 9.40
N SER A 236 9.25 -16.58 8.88
CA SER A 236 9.81 -16.37 7.53
C SER A 236 11.21 -16.98 7.40
N LEU A 237 12.08 -16.78 8.40
CA LEU A 237 13.43 -17.33 8.43
C LEU A 237 13.45 -18.86 8.54
N ARG A 238 12.44 -19.44 9.22
CA ARG A 238 12.26 -20.89 9.30
C ARG A 238 11.73 -21.51 8.00
N ALA A 239 10.82 -20.78 7.33
CA ALA A 239 10.10 -21.27 6.15
C ALA A 239 10.91 -21.23 4.86
N VAL A 240 11.80 -20.26 4.75
CA VAL A 240 12.53 -20.00 3.50
C VAL A 240 13.50 -21.13 3.15
N ALA A 241 13.63 -21.45 1.88
CA ALA A 241 14.55 -22.46 1.35
C ALA A 241 16.03 -22.05 1.58
N PHE A 242 16.93 -22.99 1.44
CA PHE A 242 18.36 -22.73 1.51
C PHE A 242 18.75 -21.66 0.47
N GLY A 243 19.38 -20.58 0.92
CA GLY A 243 19.77 -19.45 0.05
C GLY A 243 18.61 -18.62 -0.51
N GLY A 244 17.37 -18.87 -0.09
CA GLY A 244 16.20 -18.11 -0.53
C GLY A 244 16.14 -16.70 0.05
N ASN A 245 15.09 -15.94 -0.29
CA ASN A 245 14.97 -14.53 0.01
C ASN A 245 13.85 -14.24 1.03
N VAL A 246 14.14 -13.49 2.08
CA VAL A 246 13.15 -12.91 3.01
C VAL A 246 13.10 -11.41 2.77
N VAL A 247 12.00 -10.92 2.19
CA VAL A 247 11.80 -9.51 1.86
C VAL A 247 10.94 -8.84 2.92
N LEU A 248 11.51 -7.89 3.63
CA LEU A 248 10.85 -7.09 4.65
C LEU A 248 10.32 -5.80 4.00
N GLY A 249 9.01 -5.77 3.74
CA GLY A 249 8.33 -4.63 3.12
C GLY A 249 7.58 -3.75 4.13
N ALA A 250 7.52 -4.16 5.39
CA ALA A 250 6.96 -3.36 6.48
C ALA A 250 7.98 -2.31 6.99
N PHE A 251 7.46 -1.34 7.75
CA PHE A 251 8.27 -0.38 8.52
C PHE A 251 8.11 -0.68 10.02
N PRO A 252 8.75 -1.74 10.53
CA PRO A 252 8.53 -2.22 11.88
C PRO A 252 9.08 -1.27 12.93
N GLY A 253 8.50 -1.32 14.13
CA GLY A 253 9.08 -0.71 15.32
C GLY A 253 10.36 -1.44 15.78
N PRO A 254 11.05 -0.93 16.82
CA PRO A 254 12.12 -1.67 17.46
C PRO A 254 11.59 -3.01 18.01
N MET A 255 12.26 -4.09 17.71
CA MET A 255 11.94 -5.41 18.25
C MET A 255 12.41 -5.52 19.68
N LYS A 256 11.51 -5.83 20.61
CA LYS A 256 11.81 -5.92 22.05
C LYS A 256 12.34 -7.28 22.48
N ALA A 257 11.89 -8.35 21.82
CA ALA A 257 12.40 -9.70 22.01
C ALA A 257 13.33 -10.06 20.85
N GLY A 258 14.25 -10.98 21.07
CA GLY A 258 15.27 -11.33 20.09
C GLY A 258 14.72 -12.18 18.96
N LEU A 259 15.21 -11.96 17.74
CA LEU A 259 15.16 -12.94 16.67
C LEU A 259 16.25 -13.98 16.92
N ASP A 260 15.92 -15.26 16.76
CA ASP A 260 16.91 -16.33 16.76
C ASP A 260 17.50 -16.48 15.35
N LEU A 261 18.62 -15.82 15.12
CA LEU A 261 19.37 -15.90 13.86
C LEU A 261 20.37 -17.07 13.87
N GLY A 262 20.60 -17.69 15.03
CA GLY A 262 21.48 -18.84 15.19
C GLY A 262 20.83 -20.17 14.85
N ALA A 263 19.51 -20.21 14.76
CA ALA A 263 18.73 -21.38 14.38
C ALA A 263 18.72 -21.62 12.85
N GLU A 264 17.55 -21.85 12.26
CA GLU A 264 17.40 -22.20 10.84
C GLU A 264 18.02 -21.16 9.90
N ALA A 265 18.02 -19.88 10.28
CA ALA A 265 18.61 -18.81 9.48
C ALA A 265 20.13 -19.03 9.27
N HIS A 266 20.84 -19.42 10.33
CA HIS A 266 22.29 -19.68 10.24
C HIS A 266 22.61 -20.86 9.29
N LEU A 267 21.79 -21.90 9.34
CA LEU A 267 22.01 -23.13 8.54
C LEU A 267 21.53 -22.98 7.10
N ASN A 268 20.38 -22.31 6.87
CA ASN A 268 19.77 -22.16 5.56
C ASN A 268 20.30 -20.94 4.78
N ARG A 269 21.04 -20.05 5.43
CA ARG A 269 21.73 -18.90 4.80
C ARG A 269 20.83 -18.04 3.91
N PRO A 270 19.60 -17.63 4.37
CA PRO A 270 18.73 -16.79 3.56
C PRO A 270 19.32 -15.38 3.36
N ASN A 271 18.89 -14.71 2.31
CA ASN A 271 19.10 -13.28 2.15
C ASN A 271 17.97 -12.53 2.83
N ILE A 272 18.28 -11.55 3.68
CA ILE A 272 17.29 -10.63 4.25
C ILE A 272 17.39 -9.32 3.49
N LEU A 273 16.30 -8.95 2.84
CA LEU A 273 16.20 -7.81 1.94
C LEU A 273 15.16 -6.82 2.47
N PHE A 274 15.48 -5.53 2.50
CA PHE A 274 14.50 -4.48 2.80
C PHE A 274 13.96 -3.91 1.50
N SER A 275 12.63 -3.89 1.35
CA SER A 275 11.96 -3.36 0.17
C SER A 275 11.22 -2.06 0.51
N ARG A 276 11.51 -1.01 -0.24
CA ARG A 276 10.86 0.30 -0.13
C ARG A 276 10.84 0.98 -1.49
N ASN A 277 9.65 1.10 -2.09
CA ASN A 277 9.47 1.65 -3.43
C ASN A 277 9.93 3.12 -3.58
N ASP A 278 9.89 3.93 -2.50
CA ASP A 278 10.31 5.33 -2.53
C ASP A 278 11.81 5.54 -2.24
N SER A 279 12.58 4.47 -2.11
CA SER A 279 14.04 4.56 -2.00
C SER A 279 14.68 4.44 -3.37
N ASP A 280 15.32 5.48 -3.85
CA ASP A 280 16.14 5.47 -5.06
C ASP A 280 17.63 5.56 -4.70
N PRO A 281 18.50 4.88 -5.45
CA PRO A 281 18.18 4.00 -6.57
C PRO A 281 17.55 2.66 -6.14
N GLN A 282 16.64 2.15 -6.98
CA GLN A 282 16.09 0.80 -6.81
C GLN A 282 17.18 -0.26 -7.00
N ARG A 283 16.98 -1.49 -6.44
CA ARG A 283 17.97 -2.59 -6.55
C ARG A 283 18.36 -2.91 -7.99
N GLU A 284 17.44 -2.76 -8.93
CA GLU A 284 17.66 -3.04 -10.35
C GLU A 284 17.97 -1.78 -11.17
N HIS A 285 18.46 -0.72 -10.52
CA HIS A 285 18.89 0.50 -11.21
C HIS A 285 19.98 0.21 -12.26
N PRO A 286 20.00 0.86 -13.44
CA PRO A 286 19.07 1.91 -13.90
C PRO A 286 17.80 1.39 -14.59
N ARG A 287 17.63 0.09 -14.76
CA ARG A 287 16.50 -0.50 -15.49
C ARG A 287 15.16 -0.24 -14.80
N TRP A 288 15.13 -0.20 -13.48
CA TRP A 288 13.94 0.06 -12.67
C TRP A 288 14.15 1.23 -11.73
N HIS A 289 13.11 2.03 -11.62
CA HIS A 289 12.98 3.20 -10.75
C HIS A 289 11.49 3.41 -10.42
N ASN A 290 11.18 4.26 -9.45
CA ASN A 290 9.83 4.43 -8.93
C ASN A 290 8.80 4.77 -10.04
N ALA A 291 9.13 5.68 -10.96
CA ALA A 291 8.21 6.03 -12.06
C ALA A 291 7.89 4.83 -12.96
N ARG A 292 8.85 3.95 -13.23
CA ARG A 292 8.61 2.71 -14.00
C ARG A 292 7.73 1.72 -13.24
N LEU A 293 7.92 1.59 -11.91
CA LEU A 293 7.04 0.76 -11.07
C LEU A 293 5.59 1.23 -11.18
N ARG A 294 5.34 2.54 -10.98
CA ARG A 294 4.00 3.16 -11.09
C ARG A 294 3.41 2.99 -12.48
N ALA A 295 4.17 3.26 -13.55
CA ALA A 295 3.70 3.08 -14.91
C ALA A 295 3.34 1.62 -15.23
N THR A 296 4.11 0.66 -14.71
CA THR A 296 3.81 -0.77 -14.87
C THR A 296 2.51 -1.13 -14.16
N VAL A 297 2.33 -0.71 -12.91
CA VAL A 297 1.10 -0.97 -12.15
C VAL A 297 -0.11 -0.30 -12.82
N HIS A 298 0.02 0.95 -13.25
CA HIS A 298 -1.05 1.64 -13.99
C HIS A 298 -1.47 0.85 -15.21
N ARG A 299 -0.53 0.35 -16.01
CA ARG A 299 -0.82 -0.51 -17.17
C ARG A 299 -1.55 -1.79 -16.74
N LEU A 300 -1.08 -2.49 -15.71
CA LEU A 300 -1.75 -3.72 -15.22
C LEU A 300 -3.20 -3.46 -14.76
N ILE A 301 -3.46 -2.29 -14.16
CA ILE A 301 -4.82 -1.85 -13.80
C ILE A 301 -5.64 -1.60 -15.06
N MET A 302 -5.09 -0.86 -16.02
CA MET A 302 -5.77 -0.53 -17.27
C MET A 302 -6.06 -1.77 -18.13
N ASP A 303 -5.20 -2.78 -18.08
CA ASP A 303 -5.37 -4.07 -18.77
C ASP A 303 -6.31 -5.04 -18.02
N GLY A 304 -6.86 -4.64 -16.84
CA GLY A 304 -7.76 -5.46 -16.05
C GLY A 304 -7.08 -6.67 -15.38
N LEU A 305 -5.75 -6.65 -15.26
CA LEU A 305 -4.98 -7.74 -14.68
C LEU A 305 -4.90 -7.71 -13.15
N LEU A 306 -5.29 -6.59 -12.54
CA LEU A 306 -5.44 -6.43 -11.09
C LEU A 306 -6.89 -6.17 -10.75
N ASN A 307 -7.32 -6.65 -9.58
CA ASN A 307 -8.67 -6.49 -9.07
C ASN A 307 -8.66 -6.13 -7.58
N ALA A 308 -9.35 -5.05 -7.21
CA ALA A 308 -9.46 -4.58 -5.83
C ALA A 308 -10.91 -4.43 -5.35
N GLU A 309 -11.89 -5.01 -6.03
CA GLU A 309 -13.31 -4.90 -5.65
C GLU A 309 -13.57 -5.37 -4.21
N SER A 310 -12.94 -6.46 -3.80
CA SER A 310 -13.03 -6.99 -2.44
C SER A 310 -12.00 -6.37 -1.47
N ILE A 311 -11.02 -5.62 -1.98
CA ILE A 311 -9.96 -5.02 -1.17
C ILE A 311 -10.39 -3.65 -0.65
N VAL A 312 -11.03 -2.82 -1.51
CA VAL A 312 -11.51 -1.50 -1.09
C VAL A 312 -12.89 -1.64 -0.45
N THR A 313 -12.87 -1.86 0.84
CA THR A 313 -14.07 -2.05 1.68
C THR A 313 -13.76 -1.64 3.15
N PRO A 314 -14.71 -1.00 3.87
CA PRO A 314 -16.01 -0.49 3.38
C PRO A 314 -15.85 0.74 2.46
N VAL A 315 -16.95 1.16 1.83
CA VAL A 315 -17.05 2.45 1.12
C VAL A 315 -17.93 3.38 1.95
N LEU A 316 -17.38 4.53 2.33
CA LEU A 316 -18.05 5.57 3.10
C LEU A 316 -18.47 6.72 2.17
N LYS A 317 -19.45 7.51 2.60
CA LYS A 317 -19.84 8.74 1.90
C LYS A 317 -19.04 9.93 2.40
N PHE A 318 -18.65 10.83 1.49
CA PHE A 318 -18.00 12.09 1.88
C PHE A 318 -19.05 13.07 2.42
N THR A 319 -19.33 12.95 3.72
CA THR A 319 -20.29 13.78 4.48
C THR A 319 -19.65 14.24 5.78
N ASP A 320 -20.31 15.11 6.51
CA ASP A 320 -19.83 15.57 7.82
C ASP A 320 -19.63 14.42 8.83
N ARG A 321 -20.26 13.27 8.60
CA ARG A 321 -20.09 12.05 9.43
C ARG A 321 -18.76 11.33 9.19
N LEU A 322 -18.10 11.55 8.05
CA LEU A 322 -16.89 10.82 7.67
C LEU A 322 -15.80 10.91 8.75
N ALA A 323 -15.63 12.05 9.42
CA ALA A 323 -14.65 12.20 10.49
C ALA A 323 -14.91 11.26 11.68
N ALA A 324 -16.17 11.09 12.07
CA ALA A 324 -16.54 10.17 13.15
C ALA A 324 -16.48 8.69 12.73
N GLU A 325 -16.84 8.40 11.48
CA GLU A 325 -16.80 7.04 10.91
C GLU A 325 -15.37 6.57 10.66
N TYR A 326 -14.43 7.48 10.36
CA TYR A 326 -13.03 7.18 10.08
C TYR A 326 -12.38 6.36 11.20
N ASP A 327 -12.47 6.83 12.42
CA ASP A 327 -11.83 6.18 13.57
C ASP A 327 -12.44 4.79 13.84
N HIS A 328 -13.76 4.67 13.69
CA HIS A 328 -14.45 3.39 13.82
C HIS A 328 -13.97 2.35 12.79
N VAL A 329 -13.81 2.75 11.51
CA VAL A 329 -13.33 1.84 10.45
C VAL A 329 -11.86 1.47 10.65
N MET A 330 -11.04 2.44 11.05
CA MET A 330 -9.60 2.22 11.28
C MET A 330 -9.34 1.31 12.49
N SER A 331 -10.25 1.30 13.47
CA SER A 331 -10.17 0.46 14.67
C SER A 331 -10.77 -0.93 14.51
N ALA A 332 -11.39 -1.24 13.36
CA ALA A 332 -12.07 -2.51 13.09
C ALA A 332 -11.42 -3.27 11.91
N PRO A 333 -10.16 -3.74 12.05
CA PRO A 333 -9.43 -4.40 10.97
C PRO A 333 -10.08 -5.71 10.49
N GLU A 334 -10.94 -6.31 11.32
CA GLU A 334 -11.73 -7.51 10.97
C GLU A 334 -12.86 -7.23 9.98
N LYS A 335 -13.20 -5.96 9.75
CA LYS A 335 -14.25 -5.52 8.82
C LYS A 335 -13.72 -4.65 7.67
N SER A 336 -12.43 -4.35 7.69
CA SER A 336 -11.82 -3.39 6.77
C SER A 336 -10.47 -3.91 6.28
N VAL A 337 -10.21 -3.73 4.98
CA VAL A 337 -8.87 -3.92 4.41
C VAL A 337 -8.30 -2.56 4.00
N LYS A 338 -9.01 -1.83 3.14
CA LYS A 338 -8.69 -0.47 2.70
C LYS A 338 -10.02 0.23 2.45
N PHE A 339 -10.41 1.19 3.27
CA PHE A 339 -11.68 1.83 3.02
C PHE A 339 -11.61 2.85 1.89
N GLY A 340 -12.72 2.96 1.17
CA GLY A 340 -12.94 3.93 0.11
C GLY A 340 -13.90 5.03 0.55
N VAL A 341 -13.88 6.13 -0.19
CA VAL A 341 -14.80 7.26 -0.03
C VAL A 341 -15.43 7.56 -1.38
N GLU A 342 -16.74 7.74 -1.38
CA GLU A 342 -17.54 8.19 -2.52
C GLU A 342 -18.04 9.60 -2.25
N TYR A 343 -17.84 10.48 -3.23
CA TYR A 343 -18.28 11.88 -3.17
C TYR A 343 -19.66 11.99 -3.83
N GLU A 344 -20.53 12.81 -3.25
CA GLU A 344 -21.82 13.11 -3.87
C GLU A 344 -21.62 13.91 -5.15
N ASP A 345 -22.40 13.58 -6.18
CA ASP A 345 -22.45 14.41 -7.39
C ASP A 345 -23.03 15.78 -7.03
N SER A 346 -22.18 16.79 -7.03
CA SER A 346 -22.57 18.19 -6.82
C SER A 346 -23.38 18.80 -8.00
N THR A 347 -23.94 17.96 -8.85
CA THR A 347 -24.80 18.33 -10.00
C THR A 347 -26.28 18.10 -9.77
N ARG A 348 -26.75 18.22 -8.50
CA ARG A 348 -28.18 18.37 -8.20
C ARG A 348 -28.48 19.70 -7.53
#